data_4564c54f8eb0dd5afa0d0476c9a19e7d
#
_entry.id   4564c54f8eb0dd5afa0d0476c9a19e7d
#
_cell.length_a   1.000
_cell.length_b   1.000
_cell.length_c   1.000
_cell.angle_alpha   90.00
_cell.angle_beta   90.00
_cell.angle_gamma   90.00
#
_symmetry.space_group_name_H-M   'P 1'
#
loop_
_entity.id
_entity.type
_entity.pdbx_description
1 polymer ?
#
loop_
_entity_poly.entity_id
_entity_poly.type
_entity_poly.pdbx_seq_one_letter_code
_entity_poly.pdbx_strand_id
1 'polypeptide(L)'
;MIFQKNVKNYWKDSYNKLSKLNQLITRSNLLGSDLKVTNFGGGNTSSKIQVKDPITKKMETILYVKGSGGDLGSIKEDGFASLYQEKFNSLKNIYRGFNFEDEMVSYYPMCT
;
A
#
# COMPACT_ATOMS: atom_id res chain seq x y z
N MET A 1 -7.13 -6.00 -27.25
CA MET A 1 -7.58 -4.60 -27.18
C MET A 1 -6.44 -3.66 -27.52
N ILE A 2 -6.74 -2.59 -28.22
CA ILE A 2 -5.75 -1.62 -28.70
C ILE A 2 -4.96 -0.99 -27.55
N PHE A 3 -5.62 -0.72 -26.44
CA PHE A 3 -4.97 -0.09 -25.27
C PHE A 3 -3.79 -0.88 -24.71
N GLN A 4 -3.90 -2.19 -24.70
CA GLN A 4 -2.86 -3.06 -24.14
C GLN A 4 -1.56 -3.02 -24.90
N LYS A 5 -1.61 -2.71 -26.20
CA LYS A 5 -0.42 -2.60 -27.05
C LYS A 5 0.42 -1.37 -26.71
N ASN A 6 -0.18 -0.37 -26.03
CA ASN A 6 0.49 0.88 -25.68
C ASN A 6 0.98 0.90 -24.22
N VAL A 7 0.65 -0.14 -23.44
CA VAL A 7 1.11 -0.27 -22.06
C VAL A 7 2.35 -1.14 -22.03
N LYS A 8 3.41 -0.60 -21.47
CA LYS A 8 4.69 -1.31 -21.35
C LYS A 8 4.91 -1.76 -19.91
N ASN A 9 5.60 -2.87 -19.76
CA ASN A 9 6.08 -3.33 -18.46
C ASN A 9 7.49 -2.79 -18.25
N TYR A 10 7.64 -1.85 -17.33
CA TYR A 10 8.92 -1.22 -17.01
C TYR A 10 9.66 -1.92 -15.87
N TRP A 11 9.11 -3.01 -15.32
CA TRP A 11 9.75 -3.74 -14.25
C TRP A 11 11.03 -4.40 -14.78
N LYS A 12 12.13 -4.23 -14.06
CA LYS A 12 13.41 -4.85 -14.38
C LYS A 12 13.69 -6.02 -13.44
N ASP A 13 14.32 -7.07 -13.93
CA ASP A 13 14.65 -8.24 -13.11
C ASP A 13 15.53 -7.88 -11.90
N SER A 14 16.39 -6.87 -12.04
CA SER A 14 17.23 -6.40 -10.94
C SER A 14 16.40 -5.87 -9.74
N TYR A 15 15.19 -5.41 -9.98
CA TYR A 15 14.32 -4.91 -8.91
C TYR A 15 13.83 -6.04 -7.98
N ASN A 16 13.86 -7.29 -8.45
CA ASN A 16 13.49 -8.45 -7.63
C ASN A 16 14.44 -8.67 -6.45
N LYS A 17 15.63 -8.07 -6.50
CA LYS A 17 16.63 -8.13 -5.42
C LYS A 17 16.42 -7.09 -4.34
N LEU A 18 15.57 -6.11 -4.58
CA LEU A 18 15.25 -5.08 -3.59
C LEU A 18 14.44 -5.68 -2.43
N SER A 19 14.46 -5.01 -1.27
CA SER A 19 13.55 -5.33 -0.17
C SER A 19 12.11 -5.23 -0.66
N LYS A 20 11.19 -5.92 0.03
CA LYS A 20 9.78 -5.89 -0.36
C LYS A 20 9.20 -4.47 -0.34
N LEU A 21 9.60 -3.67 0.64
CA LEU A 21 9.17 -2.28 0.71
C LEU A 21 9.72 -1.45 -0.47
N ASN A 22 11.00 -1.62 -0.80
CA ASN A 22 11.58 -0.92 -1.94
C ASN A 22 11.00 -1.40 -3.27
N GLN A 23 10.60 -2.66 -3.38
CA GLN A 23 9.86 -3.14 -4.53
C GLN A 23 8.51 -2.43 -4.66
N LEU A 24 7.81 -2.24 -3.55
CA LEU A 24 6.54 -1.50 -3.55
C LEU A 24 6.74 -0.05 -4.00
N ILE A 25 7.75 0.63 -3.48
CA ILE A 25 8.07 2.01 -3.85
C ILE A 25 8.40 2.09 -5.34
N THR A 26 9.27 1.21 -5.83
CA THR A 26 9.68 1.18 -7.24
C THR A 26 8.49 0.93 -8.15
N ARG A 27 7.67 -0.07 -7.84
CA ARG A 27 6.47 -0.38 -8.61
C ARG A 27 5.52 0.82 -8.65
N SER A 28 5.36 1.48 -7.51
CA SER A 28 4.51 2.65 -7.40
C SER A 28 5.01 3.80 -8.28
N ASN A 29 6.30 4.05 -8.27
CA ASN A 29 6.89 5.12 -9.08
C ASN A 29 6.75 4.82 -10.57
N LEU A 30 6.96 3.57 -10.99
CA LEU A 30 6.83 3.17 -12.38
C LEU A 30 5.38 3.32 -12.87
N LEU A 31 4.43 2.84 -12.08
CA LEU A 31 3.00 2.93 -12.44
C LEU A 31 2.51 4.38 -12.41
N GLY A 32 2.90 5.13 -11.40
CA GLY A 32 2.48 6.52 -11.23
C GLY A 32 3.06 7.47 -12.27
N SER A 33 4.23 7.12 -12.82
CA SER A 33 4.87 7.92 -13.86
C SER A 33 4.35 7.61 -15.27
N ASP A 34 3.62 6.53 -15.44
CA ASP A 34 3.05 6.14 -16.73
C ASP A 34 1.62 6.65 -16.85
N LEU A 35 1.46 7.76 -17.54
CA LEU A 35 0.16 8.41 -17.72
C LEU A 35 -0.82 7.60 -18.57
N LYS A 36 -0.38 6.49 -19.16
CA LYS A 36 -1.28 5.55 -19.85
C LYS A 36 -2.06 4.68 -18.86
N VAL A 37 -1.56 4.52 -17.64
CA VAL A 37 -2.19 3.69 -16.61
C VAL A 37 -2.61 4.46 -15.36
N THR A 38 -2.04 5.65 -15.13
CA THR A 38 -2.29 6.43 -13.92
C THR A 38 -2.49 7.88 -14.27
N ASN A 39 -3.50 8.53 -13.69
CA ASN A 39 -3.69 9.97 -13.80
C ASN A 39 -2.69 10.69 -12.90
N PHE A 40 -2.25 11.86 -13.34
CA PHE A 40 -1.35 12.70 -12.55
C PHE A 40 -1.97 12.98 -11.17
N GLY A 41 -1.17 12.79 -10.14
CA GLY A 41 -1.61 12.95 -8.75
C GLY A 41 -2.51 11.86 -8.22
N GLY A 42 -2.85 10.85 -9.03
CA GLY A 42 -3.71 9.75 -8.65
C GLY A 42 -2.97 8.44 -8.43
N GLY A 43 -3.75 7.39 -8.24
CA GLY A 43 -3.25 6.02 -8.09
C GLY A 43 -3.04 5.61 -6.64
N ASN A 44 -3.26 4.33 -6.39
CA ASN A 44 -3.02 3.71 -5.08
C ASN A 44 -2.31 2.38 -5.26
N THR A 45 -1.39 2.10 -4.35
CA THR A 45 -0.70 0.81 -4.28
C THR A 45 -0.61 0.36 -2.84
N SER A 46 -0.47 -0.95 -2.65
CA SER A 46 -0.27 -1.54 -1.34
C SER A 46 0.53 -2.82 -1.46
N SER A 47 1.10 -3.25 -0.34
CA SER A 47 1.76 -4.55 -0.24
C SER A 47 1.66 -5.08 1.17
N LYS A 48 1.51 -6.39 1.30
CA LYS A 48 1.57 -7.11 2.56
C LYS A 48 2.97 -7.69 2.71
N ILE A 49 3.66 -7.31 3.77
CA ILE A 49 5.06 -7.66 3.97
C ILE A 49 5.21 -8.33 5.34
N GLN A 50 5.94 -9.45 5.39
CA GLN A 50 6.27 -10.11 6.64
C GLN A 50 7.42 -9.39 7.31
N VAL A 51 7.20 -8.94 8.56
CA VAL A 51 8.18 -8.21 9.34
C VAL A 51 8.24 -8.81 10.74
N LYS A 52 9.44 -8.91 11.31
CA LYS A 52 9.61 -9.35 12.67
C LYS A 52 9.31 -8.18 13.62
N ASP A 53 8.33 -8.37 14.50
CA ASP A 53 8.00 -7.37 15.52
C ASP A 53 9.18 -7.22 16.48
N PRO A 54 9.72 -6.01 16.69
CA PRO A 54 10.87 -5.82 17.56
C PRO A 54 10.59 -6.09 19.04
N ILE A 55 9.34 -6.05 19.45
CA ILE A 55 8.93 -6.28 20.84
C ILE A 55 8.63 -7.75 21.09
N THR A 56 7.70 -8.32 20.32
CA THR A 56 7.24 -9.70 20.52
C THR A 56 8.17 -10.75 19.89
N LYS A 57 9.02 -10.32 18.94
CA LYS A 57 9.90 -11.17 18.12
C LYS A 57 9.14 -12.14 17.21
N LYS A 58 7.83 -11.96 17.07
CA LYS A 58 7.00 -12.75 16.17
C LYS A 58 6.98 -12.14 14.78
N MET A 59 6.81 -12.98 13.77
CA MET A 59 6.58 -12.50 12.39
C MET A 59 5.14 -12.00 12.30
N GLU A 60 5.02 -10.76 11.84
CA GLU A 60 3.72 -10.10 11.63
C GLU A 60 3.58 -9.68 10.18
N THR A 61 2.37 -9.75 9.66
CA THR A 61 2.07 -9.19 8.35
C THR A 61 1.74 -7.71 8.50
N ILE A 62 2.55 -6.87 7.86
CA ILE A 62 2.34 -5.43 7.83
C ILE A 62 1.78 -5.05 6.46
N LEU A 63 0.64 -4.37 6.46
CA LEU A 63 0.06 -3.80 5.26
C LEU A 63 0.62 -2.40 5.07
N TYR A 64 1.34 -2.19 3.97
CA TYR A 64 1.77 -0.87 3.53
C TYR A 64 0.80 -0.39 2.45
N VAL A 65 0.23 0.78 2.65
CA VAL A 65 -0.75 1.35 1.72
C VAL A 65 -0.44 2.84 1.51
N LYS A 66 -0.58 3.28 0.27
CA LYS A 66 -0.35 4.70 -0.06
C LYS A 66 -1.28 5.58 0.77
N GLY A 67 -0.71 6.57 1.45
CA GLY A 67 -1.47 7.62 2.11
C GLY A 67 -2.08 8.58 1.10
N SER A 68 -3.08 9.36 1.55
CA SER A 68 -3.72 10.36 0.70
C SER A 68 -2.81 11.56 0.45
N GLY A 69 -3.03 12.25 -0.66
CA GLY A 69 -2.43 13.56 -0.94
C GLY A 69 -1.09 13.55 -1.64
N GLY A 70 -0.49 12.39 -1.93
CA GLY A 70 0.77 12.29 -2.64
C GLY A 70 0.61 11.77 -4.07
N ASP A 71 1.55 12.15 -4.95
CA ASP A 71 1.63 11.59 -6.29
C ASP A 71 2.32 10.23 -6.24
N LEU A 72 1.70 9.22 -6.86
CA LEU A 72 2.25 7.86 -6.88
C LEU A 72 3.60 7.79 -7.58
N GLY A 73 3.80 8.60 -8.63
CA GLY A 73 5.04 8.62 -9.41
C GLY A 73 6.27 9.08 -8.65
N SER A 74 6.08 9.84 -7.57
CA SER A 74 7.18 10.39 -6.75
C SER A 74 7.13 9.93 -5.30
N ILE A 75 6.27 9.00 -4.95
CA ILE A 75 6.11 8.55 -3.57
C ILE A 75 7.40 7.92 -3.03
N LYS A 76 7.68 8.18 -1.76
CA LYS A 76 8.78 7.59 -1.01
C LYS A 76 8.22 6.79 0.17
N GLU A 77 9.11 6.19 0.97
CA GLU A 77 8.71 5.35 2.09
C GLU A 77 7.71 6.04 3.02
N ASP A 78 7.95 7.31 3.34
CA ASP A 78 7.10 8.09 4.25
C ASP A 78 5.69 8.40 3.68
N GLY A 79 5.47 8.17 2.40
CA GLY A 79 4.17 8.30 1.78
C GLY A 79 3.25 7.10 2.00
N PHE A 80 3.75 6.02 2.59
CA PHE A 80 2.98 4.82 2.89
C PHE A 80 2.62 4.74 4.37
N ALA A 81 1.35 4.49 4.66
CA ALA A 81 0.92 4.12 6.00
C ALA A 81 1.21 2.63 6.22
N SER A 82 1.58 2.26 7.43
CA SER A 82 1.82 0.87 7.81
C SER A 82 0.82 0.44 8.87
N LEU A 83 0.21 -0.73 8.66
CA LEU A 83 -0.84 -1.26 9.52
C LEU A 83 -0.56 -2.73 9.84
N TYR A 84 -0.84 -3.14 11.08
CA TYR A 84 -0.87 -4.56 11.40
C TYR A 84 -2.09 -5.18 10.72
N GLN A 85 -1.85 -6.08 9.78
CA GLN A 85 -2.92 -6.72 8.99
C GLN A 85 -3.93 -7.43 9.88
N GLU A 86 -3.46 -8.11 10.92
CA GLU A 86 -4.32 -8.84 11.85
C GLU A 86 -5.25 -7.90 12.60
N LYS A 87 -4.72 -6.78 13.11
CA LYS A 87 -5.54 -5.78 13.80
C LYS A 87 -6.56 -5.17 12.85
N PHE A 88 -6.15 -4.84 11.65
CA PHE A 88 -7.05 -4.28 10.64
C PHE A 88 -8.17 -5.26 10.30
N ASN A 89 -7.85 -6.54 10.09
CA ASN A 89 -8.84 -7.57 9.80
C ASN A 89 -9.82 -7.76 10.95
N SER A 90 -9.36 -7.57 12.20
CA SER A 90 -10.21 -7.73 13.38
C SER A 90 -11.29 -6.64 13.50
N LEU A 91 -11.15 -5.53 12.78
CA LEU A 91 -12.13 -4.45 12.82
C LEU A 91 -13.51 -4.90 12.35
N LYS A 92 -13.58 -5.88 11.44
CA LYS A 92 -14.87 -6.40 10.98
C LYS A 92 -15.70 -7.00 12.12
N ASN A 93 -15.06 -7.46 13.18
CA ASN A 93 -15.73 -8.07 14.33
C ASN A 93 -16.41 -7.03 15.23
N ILE A 94 -16.02 -5.76 15.11
CA ILE A 94 -16.58 -4.67 15.89
C ILE A 94 -17.40 -3.69 15.04
N TYR A 95 -17.52 -3.96 13.74
CA TYR A 95 -18.30 -3.13 12.82
C TYR A 95 -19.79 -3.23 13.14
N ARG A 96 -20.41 -2.09 13.37
CA ARG A 96 -21.79 -2.00 13.83
C ARG A 96 -22.79 -1.58 12.74
N GLY A 97 -22.34 -1.46 11.50
CA GLY A 97 -23.20 -1.13 10.37
C GLY A 97 -23.11 0.33 9.93
N PHE A 98 -23.89 0.69 8.92
CA PHE A 98 -23.82 1.99 8.24
C PHE A 98 -23.92 3.20 9.18
N ASN A 99 -24.72 3.12 10.21
CA ASN A 99 -24.91 4.25 11.12
C ASN A 99 -23.71 4.49 12.04
N PHE A 100 -22.69 3.63 11.95
CA PHE A 100 -21.51 3.66 12.81
C PHE A 100 -20.20 3.74 12.01
N GLU A 101 -20.25 4.22 10.77
CA GLU A 101 -19.08 4.33 9.90
C GLU A 101 -17.99 5.22 10.53
N ASP A 102 -18.38 6.34 11.12
CA ASP A 102 -17.41 7.25 11.75
C ASP A 102 -16.70 6.61 12.94
N GLU A 103 -17.38 5.71 13.64
CA GLU A 103 -16.80 4.95 14.75
C GLU A 103 -15.60 4.12 14.25
N MET A 104 -15.72 3.53 13.07
CA MET A 104 -14.67 2.69 12.50
C MET A 104 -13.40 3.49 12.19
N VAL A 105 -13.54 4.72 11.74
CA VAL A 105 -12.40 5.59 11.44
C VAL A 105 -11.57 5.84 12.70
N SER A 106 -12.19 5.92 13.87
CA SER A 106 -11.50 6.13 15.13
C SER A 106 -10.59 4.96 15.54
N TYR A 107 -10.85 3.76 15.00
CA TYR A 107 -10.04 2.57 15.31
C TYR A 107 -8.81 2.43 14.41
N TYR A 108 -8.76 3.10 13.27
CA TYR A 108 -7.65 2.92 12.32
C TYR A 108 -6.28 3.24 12.94
N PRO A 109 -6.12 4.30 13.74
CA PRO A 109 -4.82 4.56 14.38
C PRO A 109 -4.35 3.45 15.31
N MET A 110 -5.28 2.67 15.85
CA MET A 110 -4.94 1.55 16.74
C MET A 110 -4.35 0.36 16.00
N CYS A 111 -4.46 0.34 14.68
CA CYS A 111 -3.90 -0.72 13.84
C CYS A 111 -2.44 -0.47 13.42
N THR A 112 -1.94 0.74 13.68
CA THR A 112 -0.58 1.13 13.30
C THR A 112 0.47 0.71 14.32
#